data_7414bf0d34fd77c526e55525fc1619bf
#
_entry.id   7414bf0d34fd77c526e55525fc1619bf
#
_cell.length_a   1.000
_cell.length_b   1.000
_cell.length_c   1.000
_cell.angle_alpha   90.00
_cell.angle_beta   90.00
_cell.angle_gamma   90.00
#
_symmetry.space_group_name_H-M   'P 1'
#
loop_
_entity.id
_entity.type
_entity.pdbx_description
1 polymer ?
#
loop_
_entity_poly.entity_id
_entity_poly.type
_entity_poly.pdbx_seq_one_letter_code
_entity_poly.pdbx_strand_id
1 'polypeptide(L)'
;MKRHLSALACGLVSMLAYTGNCGADTVTDWDAKASAVASPAALGEREVAIVDLAMFDAVNSIERRYQPYLEQLPTTGPTSEDSAAASAAATALAGLHPEAAASFKTALAEYLAHLDAAPEALANGTRLGEAVALKMLEARAHDGATAPDPYRPKTKPGQYVPTAVMVCSSWPTMQPFALASPSQFRPGPPPSLKSREWAVDYNEIKELGSKTSTRRSAQQTETARFWLMVGPQAYHPLARQLVAERHLSLLDSARFMALFAVTLTDAYVAVFDAKYHYEFWRPVTAIRNADLNDNPATERDATWQPLDNTPMHPEYPCAHCILSGAARVVLESLGQPMPELSLTSPSAPGVTHRWSNLDDFTAEVANARIWAGFHYRFSTRVGTALGRQVAEYVAGRIMQPVGRTAQR
;
A
#
# COMPACT_ATOMS: atom_id res chain seq x y z
N MET A 1 36.36 -17.56 30.41
CA MET A 1 35.26 -16.71 30.85
C MET A 1 35.56 -15.27 30.44
N LYS A 2 35.02 -14.81 29.33
CA LYS A 2 34.92 -13.38 28.96
C LYS A 2 33.55 -13.16 28.32
N ARG A 3 32.70 -12.44 29.05
CA ARG A 3 31.34 -12.04 28.58
C ARG A 3 31.47 -10.92 27.59
N HIS A 4 30.96 -11.08 26.37
CA HIS A 4 30.76 -9.98 25.44
C HIS A 4 29.36 -9.40 25.67
N LEU A 5 29.31 -8.18 26.17
CA LEU A 5 28.10 -7.36 26.16
C LEU A 5 27.88 -6.84 24.74
N SER A 6 26.74 -7.20 24.16
CA SER A 6 26.27 -6.57 22.93
C SER A 6 25.54 -5.26 23.32
N ALA A 7 26.05 -4.15 22.84
CA ALA A 7 25.42 -2.86 22.99
C ALA A 7 24.26 -2.74 21.98
N LEU A 8 23.04 -2.60 22.47
CA LEU A 8 21.88 -2.14 21.68
C LEU A 8 22.15 -0.70 21.23
N ALA A 9 22.25 -0.50 19.92
CA ALA A 9 22.23 0.82 19.33
C ALA A 9 20.81 1.36 19.39
N CYS A 10 20.57 2.31 20.28
CA CYS A 10 19.38 3.15 20.31
C CYS A 10 19.42 4.08 19.10
N GLY A 11 18.62 3.80 18.08
CA GLY A 11 18.48 4.68 16.92
C GLY A 11 17.81 5.98 17.36
N LEU A 12 18.51 7.11 17.24
CA LEU A 12 17.95 8.45 17.36
C LEU A 12 16.89 8.64 16.26
N VAL A 13 15.62 8.71 16.66
CA VAL A 13 14.56 9.26 15.81
C VAL A 13 14.83 10.77 15.72
N SER A 14 15.39 11.22 14.61
CA SER A 14 15.53 12.64 14.31
C SER A 14 14.15 13.26 14.21
N MET A 15 13.82 14.16 15.14
CA MET A 15 12.64 15.02 15.05
C MET A 15 12.71 15.82 13.75
N LEU A 16 11.82 15.51 12.81
CA LEU A 16 11.55 16.37 11.66
C LEU A 16 10.89 17.65 12.19
N ALA A 17 11.63 18.74 12.15
CA ALA A 17 11.09 20.06 12.44
C ALA A 17 9.92 20.35 11.48
N TYR A 18 8.79 20.72 12.04
CA TYR A 18 7.60 21.16 11.32
C TYR A 18 7.92 22.46 10.57
N THR A 19 8.25 22.38 9.30
CA THR A 19 8.19 23.50 8.37
C THR A 19 6.80 23.48 7.77
N GLY A 20 5.93 24.36 8.28
CA GLY A 20 4.55 24.50 7.77
C GLY A 20 4.57 24.70 6.25
N ASN A 21 4.23 23.65 5.53
CA ASN A 21 4.02 23.70 4.08
C ASN A 21 2.65 24.33 3.85
N CYS A 22 2.61 25.45 3.16
CA CYS A 22 1.38 26.09 2.72
C CYS A 22 0.66 25.13 1.74
N GLY A 23 -0.33 24.34 2.26
CA GLY A 23 -1.08 23.38 1.45
C GLY A 23 -1.36 22.02 2.09
N ALA A 24 -0.69 21.65 3.19
CA ALA A 24 -0.99 20.43 3.94
C ALA A 24 -2.16 20.69 4.93
N ASP A 25 -3.12 19.76 5.00
CA ASP A 25 -4.17 19.76 6.00
C ASP A 25 -3.91 18.73 7.10
N THR A 26 -4.73 18.74 8.15
CA THR A 26 -4.62 17.79 9.29
C THR A 26 -4.54 16.33 8.83
N VAL A 27 -5.34 15.96 7.83
CA VAL A 27 -5.42 14.57 7.34
C VAL A 27 -4.11 14.16 6.66
N THR A 28 -3.61 14.98 5.75
CA THR A 28 -2.37 14.68 5.03
C THR A 28 -1.13 14.71 5.92
N ASP A 29 -1.12 15.57 6.94
CA ASP A 29 -0.05 15.61 7.96
C ASP A 29 -0.01 14.33 8.78
N TRP A 30 -1.17 13.83 9.23
CA TRP A 30 -1.24 12.61 10.03
C TRP A 30 -1.10 11.34 9.19
N ASP A 31 -1.56 11.30 7.95
CA ASP A 31 -1.23 10.23 7.01
C ASP A 31 0.28 10.14 6.75
N ALA A 32 0.97 11.28 6.63
CA ALA A 32 2.43 11.30 6.48
C ALA A 32 3.14 10.72 7.72
N LYS A 33 2.67 11.05 8.94
CA LYS A 33 3.17 10.47 10.19
C LYS A 33 2.89 8.97 10.26
N ALA A 34 1.68 8.54 9.90
CA ALA A 34 1.30 7.13 9.84
C ALA A 34 2.18 6.36 8.85
N SER A 35 2.36 6.89 7.63
CA SER A 35 3.21 6.30 6.60
C SER A 35 4.68 6.17 7.04
N ALA A 36 5.19 7.10 7.87
CA ALA A 36 6.57 7.11 8.32
C ALA A 36 6.88 6.04 9.39
N VAL A 37 5.89 5.64 10.19
CA VAL A 37 6.03 4.64 11.27
C VAL A 37 5.46 3.28 10.89
N ALA A 38 4.74 3.20 9.78
CA ALA A 38 4.04 2.00 9.35
C ALA A 38 4.97 0.79 9.22
N SER A 39 4.44 -0.36 9.58
CA SER A 39 5.09 -1.65 9.36
C SER A 39 5.45 -1.87 7.89
N PRO A 40 6.42 -2.74 7.57
CA PRO A 40 6.81 -2.96 6.18
C PRO A 40 5.68 -3.51 5.30
N ALA A 41 5.64 -3.06 4.04
CA ALA A 41 4.79 -3.56 2.97
C ALA A 41 3.28 -3.54 3.29
N ALA A 42 2.60 -4.67 3.09
CA ALA A 42 1.15 -4.78 3.17
C ALA A 42 0.60 -4.50 4.57
N LEU A 43 1.31 -4.87 5.63
CA LEU A 43 0.86 -4.59 6.99
C LEU A 43 0.80 -3.08 7.25
N GLY A 44 1.77 -2.32 6.74
CA GLY A 44 1.78 -0.87 6.84
C GLY A 44 0.62 -0.20 6.10
N GLU A 45 0.23 -0.71 4.93
CA GLU A 45 -0.97 -0.21 4.22
C GLU A 45 -2.24 -0.40 5.06
N ARG A 46 -2.38 -1.56 5.70
CA ARG A 46 -3.49 -1.83 6.62
C ARG A 46 -3.49 -0.86 7.82
N GLU A 47 -2.32 -0.59 8.38
CA GLU A 47 -2.18 0.33 9.51
C GLU A 47 -2.61 1.75 9.11
N VAL A 48 -2.14 2.24 7.97
CA VAL A 48 -2.55 3.56 7.45
C VAL A 48 -4.04 3.58 7.10
N ALA A 49 -4.60 2.51 6.53
CA ALA A 49 -6.04 2.44 6.28
C ALA A 49 -6.89 2.56 7.57
N ILE A 50 -6.45 1.97 8.67
CA ILE A 50 -7.12 2.11 9.98
C ILE A 50 -7.06 3.56 10.47
N VAL A 51 -5.91 4.23 10.33
CA VAL A 51 -5.73 5.63 10.73
C VAL A 51 -6.59 6.55 9.88
N ASP A 52 -6.56 6.42 8.58
CA ASP A 52 -7.31 7.28 7.65
C ASP A 52 -8.82 7.09 7.78
N LEU A 53 -9.28 5.86 7.99
CA LEU A 53 -10.70 5.57 8.27
C LEU A 53 -11.15 6.17 9.60
N ALA A 54 -10.31 6.15 10.63
CA ALA A 54 -10.61 6.78 11.89
C ALA A 54 -10.71 8.30 11.75
N MET A 55 -9.81 8.93 11.00
CA MET A 55 -9.90 10.37 10.67
C MET A 55 -11.18 10.69 9.89
N PHE A 56 -11.48 9.90 8.86
CA PHE A 56 -12.69 10.09 8.06
C PHE A 56 -13.97 9.98 8.89
N ASP A 57 -14.16 8.91 9.65
CA ASP A 57 -15.38 8.73 10.46
C ASP A 57 -15.51 9.80 11.56
N ALA A 58 -14.38 10.29 12.11
CA ALA A 58 -14.38 11.37 13.08
C ALA A 58 -14.88 12.69 12.48
N VAL A 59 -14.30 13.12 11.34
CA VAL A 59 -14.73 14.37 10.66
C VAL A 59 -16.13 14.21 10.08
N ASN A 60 -16.47 13.08 9.47
CA ASN A 60 -17.79 12.83 8.93
C ASN A 60 -18.89 12.74 10.02
N SER A 61 -18.55 12.43 11.27
CA SER A 61 -19.50 12.50 12.39
C SER A 61 -19.96 13.93 12.69
N ILE A 62 -19.16 14.93 12.31
CA ILE A 62 -19.48 16.36 12.45
C ILE A 62 -20.30 16.84 11.25
N GLU A 63 -19.76 16.70 10.04
CA GLU A 63 -20.37 17.25 8.81
C GLU A 63 -21.51 16.39 8.21
N ARG A 64 -21.47 15.08 8.39
CA ARG A 64 -22.49 14.10 7.97
C ARG A 64 -22.82 14.13 6.46
N ARG A 65 -21.83 14.38 5.61
CA ARG A 65 -22.02 14.44 4.15
C ARG A 65 -21.92 13.07 3.47
N TYR A 66 -21.31 12.09 4.12
CA TYR A 66 -21.08 10.76 3.57
C TYR A 66 -21.62 9.65 4.49
N GLN A 67 -21.88 8.49 3.91
CA GLN A 67 -22.10 7.28 4.70
C GLN A 67 -20.84 6.99 5.50
N PRO A 68 -20.93 6.74 6.82
CA PRO A 68 -19.76 6.37 7.61
C PRO A 68 -19.17 5.05 7.10
N TYR A 69 -17.88 4.85 7.34
CA TYR A 69 -17.29 3.54 7.07
C TYR A 69 -17.70 2.52 8.15
N LEU A 70 -17.52 2.85 9.41
CA LEU A 70 -17.92 1.99 10.52
C LEU A 70 -19.20 2.51 11.20
N GLU A 71 -19.14 3.68 11.79
CA GLU A 71 -20.31 4.30 12.41
C GLU A 71 -20.15 5.83 12.54
N GLN A 72 -21.29 6.51 12.68
CA GLN A 72 -21.37 7.93 12.91
C GLN A 72 -21.70 8.19 14.38
N LEU A 73 -20.77 8.81 15.10
CA LEU A 73 -20.97 9.13 16.50
C LEU A 73 -21.73 10.47 16.68
N PRO A 74 -22.51 10.61 17.75
CA PRO A 74 -23.18 11.87 18.05
C PRO A 74 -22.17 12.95 18.47
N THR A 75 -22.41 14.18 18.02
CA THR A 75 -21.67 15.37 18.46
C THR A 75 -22.56 16.26 19.29
N THR A 76 -22.02 16.88 20.33
CA THR A 76 -22.72 17.82 21.20
C THR A 76 -21.95 19.14 21.31
N GLY A 77 -22.57 20.26 20.93
CA GLY A 77 -21.94 21.57 20.94
C GLY A 77 -20.89 21.79 19.84
N PRO A 78 -20.16 22.91 19.91
CA PRO A 78 -19.08 23.22 18.96
C PRO A 78 -18.01 22.15 19.00
N THR A 79 -17.58 21.66 17.85
CA THR A 79 -16.63 20.55 17.70
C THR A 79 -15.64 20.89 16.59
N SER A 80 -14.33 20.88 16.89
CA SER A 80 -13.28 21.13 15.90
C SER A 80 -13.01 19.87 15.09
N GLU A 81 -13.11 19.97 13.79
CA GLU A 81 -12.82 18.91 12.82
C GLU A 81 -11.35 18.52 12.84
N ASP A 82 -10.45 19.52 12.86
CA ASP A 82 -9.00 19.29 12.93
C ASP A 82 -8.59 18.53 14.20
N SER A 83 -9.19 18.95 15.35
CA SER A 83 -8.95 18.26 16.61
C SER A 83 -9.48 16.82 16.59
N ALA A 84 -10.64 16.58 15.96
CA ALA A 84 -11.22 15.24 15.80
C ALA A 84 -10.33 14.35 14.92
N ALA A 85 -9.90 14.85 13.76
CA ALA A 85 -9.00 14.12 12.85
C ALA A 85 -7.66 13.80 13.52
N ALA A 86 -6.99 14.80 14.10
CA ALA A 86 -5.68 14.61 14.73
C ALA A 86 -5.75 13.62 15.90
N SER A 87 -6.78 13.72 16.73
CA SER A 87 -6.96 12.83 17.90
C SER A 87 -7.32 11.41 17.47
N ALA A 88 -8.11 11.24 16.41
CA ALA A 88 -8.39 9.93 15.84
C ALA A 88 -7.11 9.27 15.32
N ALA A 89 -6.30 10.00 14.55
CA ALA A 89 -5.04 9.49 14.03
C ALA A 89 -4.04 9.12 15.15
N ALA A 90 -3.82 10.02 16.12
CA ALA A 90 -2.90 9.78 17.22
C ALA A 90 -3.31 8.59 18.08
N THR A 91 -4.62 8.43 18.34
CA THR A 91 -5.16 7.32 19.11
C THR A 91 -5.03 5.99 18.35
N ALA A 92 -5.35 5.98 17.06
CA ALA A 92 -5.17 4.81 16.20
C ALA A 92 -3.71 4.38 16.14
N LEU A 93 -2.78 5.32 15.92
CA LEU A 93 -1.34 5.05 15.90
C LEU A 93 -0.82 4.53 17.25
N ALA A 94 -1.28 5.11 18.38
CA ALA A 94 -0.89 4.63 19.70
C ALA A 94 -1.38 3.20 19.98
N GLY A 95 -2.54 2.84 19.46
CA GLY A 95 -3.07 1.47 19.57
C GLY A 95 -2.34 0.46 18.67
N LEU A 96 -1.94 0.88 17.48
CA LEU A 96 -1.19 0.05 16.52
C LEU A 96 0.29 -0.10 16.91
N HIS A 97 0.88 0.93 17.52
CA HIS A 97 2.29 1.00 17.89
C HIS A 97 2.44 1.41 19.38
N PRO A 98 2.06 0.53 20.33
CA PRO A 98 2.04 0.87 21.75
C PRO A 98 3.41 1.26 22.31
N GLU A 99 4.51 0.79 21.71
CA GLU A 99 5.88 1.17 22.04
C GLU A 99 6.19 2.64 21.74
N ALA A 100 5.46 3.25 20.80
CA ALA A 100 5.59 4.65 20.39
C ALA A 100 4.44 5.54 20.91
N ALA A 101 3.52 5.02 21.70
CA ALA A 101 2.30 5.72 22.13
C ALA A 101 2.59 7.08 22.82
N ALA A 102 3.66 7.18 23.60
CA ALA A 102 4.06 8.43 24.26
C ALA A 102 4.44 9.52 23.23
N SER A 103 5.11 9.16 22.14
CA SER A 103 5.50 10.11 21.10
C SER A 103 4.28 10.62 20.32
N PHE A 104 3.30 9.78 20.03
CA PHE A 104 2.05 10.22 19.39
C PHE A 104 1.23 11.12 20.27
N LYS A 105 1.19 10.86 21.59
CA LYS A 105 0.53 11.75 22.54
C LYS A 105 1.20 13.13 22.60
N THR A 106 2.52 13.19 22.58
CA THR A 106 3.26 14.45 22.55
C THR A 106 3.00 15.20 21.23
N ALA A 107 3.08 14.51 20.10
CA ALA A 107 2.80 15.11 18.78
C ALA A 107 1.36 15.64 18.67
N LEU A 108 0.38 14.94 19.27
CA LEU A 108 -1.00 15.43 19.33
C LEU A 108 -1.11 16.68 20.18
N ALA A 109 -0.51 16.70 21.37
CA ALA A 109 -0.57 17.87 22.26
C ALA A 109 0.06 19.12 21.59
N GLU A 110 1.21 18.94 20.94
CA GLU A 110 1.87 20.00 20.16
C GLU A 110 0.97 20.46 19.00
N TYR A 111 0.36 19.54 18.26
CA TYR A 111 -0.53 19.86 17.15
C TYR A 111 -1.75 20.67 17.62
N LEU A 112 -2.44 20.21 18.65
CA LEU A 112 -3.63 20.88 19.21
C LEU A 112 -3.33 22.28 19.74
N ALA A 113 -2.12 22.52 20.28
CA ALA A 113 -1.71 23.82 20.79
C ALA A 113 -1.57 24.89 19.68
N HIS A 114 -1.46 24.48 18.42
CA HIS A 114 -1.34 25.39 17.26
C HIS A 114 -2.68 25.61 16.55
N LEU A 115 -3.75 24.89 16.92
CA LEU A 115 -5.07 25.07 16.31
C LEU A 115 -5.75 26.34 16.85
N ASP A 116 -6.23 27.17 15.94
CA ASP A 116 -7.04 28.35 16.28
C ASP A 116 -8.52 27.98 16.41
N ALA A 117 -8.88 27.41 17.57
CA ALA A 117 -10.24 27.00 17.87
C ALA A 117 -10.55 27.20 19.36
N ALA A 118 -11.85 27.41 19.71
CA ALA A 118 -12.27 27.55 21.08
C ALA A 118 -11.94 26.30 21.92
N PRO A 119 -11.52 26.44 23.19
CA PRO A 119 -11.14 25.31 24.04
C PRO A 119 -12.20 24.21 24.14
N GLU A 120 -13.49 24.59 24.16
CA GLU A 120 -14.59 23.63 24.18
C GLU A 120 -14.65 22.84 22.86
N ALA A 121 -14.49 23.48 21.73
CA ALA A 121 -14.51 22.82 20.42
C ALA A 121 -13.34 21.86 20.26
N LEU A 122 -12.14 22.25 20.73
CA LEU A 122 -10.95 21.37 20.76
C LEU A 122 -11.21 20.14 21.64
N ALA A 123 -11.73 20.34 22.85
CA ALA A 123 -12.02 19.24 23.78
C ALA A 123 -13.11 18.28 23.25
N ASN A 124 -14.14 18.83 22.58
CA ASN A 124 -15.19 18.02 21.96
C ASN A 124 -14.63 17.18 20.79
N GLY A 125 -13.83 17.80 19.91
CA GLY A 125 -13.16 17.11 18.80
C GLY A 125 -12.22 16.03 19.30
N THR A 126 -11.40 16.32 20.32
CA THR A 126 -10.49 15.31 20.90
C THR A 126 -11.26 14.08 21.40
N ARG A 127 -12.31 14.27 22.20
CA ARG A 127 -13.12 13.13 22.69
C ARG A 127 -13.78 12.34 21.55
N LEU A 128 -14.27 13.02 20.53
CA LEU A 128 -14.86 12.37 19.36
C LEU A 128 -13.83 11.53 18.62
N GLY A 129 -12.68 12.10 18.30
CA GLY A 129 -11.60 11.40 17.59
C GLY A 129 -11.09 10.17 18.34
N GLU A 130 -10.85 10.31 19.65
CA GLU A 130 -10.48 9.17 20.51
C GLU A 130 -11.53 8.06 20.48
N ALA A 131 -12.81 8.40 20.63
CA ALA A 131 -13.88 7.41 20.63
C ALA A 131 -14.02 6.67 19.30
N VAL A 132 -13.92 7.39 18.17
CA VAL A 132 -13.96 6.79 16.82
C VAL A 132 -12.78 5.86 16.60
N ALA A 133 -11.57 6.30 16.96
CA ALA A 133 -10.35 5.49 16.77
C ALA A 133 -10.38 4.20 17.60
N LEU A 134 -10.84 4.23 18.83
CA LEU A 134 -10.96 3.04 19.67
C LEU A 134 -11.91 2.00 19.03
N LYS A 135 -13.05 2.44 18.49
CA LYS A 135 -13.98 1.56 17.76
C LYS A 135 -13.37 0.98 16.49
N MET A 136 -12.61 1.79 15.74
CA MET A 136 -11.92 1.32 14.53
C MET A 136 -10.87 0.26 14.86
N LEU A 137 -10.08 0.47 15.92
CA LEU A 137 -9.11 -0.50 16.41
C LEU A 137 -9.78 -1.81 16.85
N GLU A 138 -10.89 -1.72 17.58
CA GLU A 138 -11.67 -2.89 18.00
C GLU A 138 -12.21 -3.68 16.80
N ALA A 139 -12.80 -3.00 15.82
CA ALA A 139 -13.34 -3.61 14.61
C ALA A 139 -12.28 -4.36 13.78
N ARG A 140 -11.02 -3.93 13.86
CA ARG A 140 -9.90 -4.52 13.12
C ARG A 140 -8.94 -5.38 13.97
N ALA A 141 -9.22 -5.57 15.26
CA ALA A 141 -8.33 -6.29 16.19
C ALA A 141 -8.10 -7.76 15.78
N HIS A 142 -9.07 -8.39 15.14
CA HIS A 142 -9.06 -9.81 14.80
C HIS A 142 -9.32 -10.07 13.31
N ASP A 143 -8.87 -9.19 12.44
CA ASP A 143 -9.09 -9.29 10.99
C ASP A 143 -8.21 -10.32 10.27
N GLY A 144 -7.30 -10.98 10.97
CA GLY A 144 -6.44 -12.04 10.41
C GLY A 144 -5.11 -11.56 9.83
N ALA A 145 -4.82 -10.25 9.83
CA ALA A 145 -3.59 -9.70 9.23
C ALA A 145 -2.31 -10.26 9.87
N THR A 146 -2.34 -10.57 11.17
CA THR A 146 -1.21 -11.09 11.95
C THR A 146 -1.33 -12.58 12.27
N ALA A 147 -2.22 -13.31 11.59
CA ALA A 147 -2.37 -14.75 11.80
C ALA A 147 -1.05 -15.50 11.45
N PRO A 148 -0.77 -16.65 12.12
CA PRO A 148 0.42 -17.44 11.86
C PRO A 148 0.54 -17.89 10.39
N ASP A 149 1.78 -18.03 9.91
CA ASP A 149 2.08 -18.49 8.55
C ASP A 149 1.62 -19.93 8.31
N PRO A 150 0.60 -20.17 7.45
CA PRO A 150 0.11 -21.50 7.13
C PRO A 150 0.87 -22.16 5.97
N TYR A 151 1.72 -21.43 5.23
CA TYR A 151 2.34 -21.93 3.99
C TYR A 151 3.30 -23.08 4.23
N ARG A 152 3.27 -24.05 3.31
CA ARG A 152 4.24 -25.16 3.26
C ARG A 152 4.79 -25.28 1.83
N PRO A 153 6.12 -25.25 1.65
CA PRO A 153 6.76 -25.30 0.34
C PRO A 153 6.43 -26.58 -0.43
N LYS A 154 6.31 -26.45 -1.73
CA LYS A 154 6.14 -27.54 -2.69
C LYS A 154 7.29 -27.48 -3.70
N THR A 155 7.66 -28.64 -4.28
CA THR A 155 8.86 -28.77 -5.12
C THR A 155 8.55 -29.27 -6.55
N LYS A 156 7.38 -28.89 -7.10
CA LYS A 156 7.03 -29.22 -8.48
C LYS A 156 7.41 -28.07 -9.43
N PRO A 157 7.74 -28.35 -10.72
CA PRO A 157 7.92 -27.31 -11.71
C PRO A 157 6.69 -26.37 -11.76
N GLY A 158 6.94 -25.07 -11.86
CA GLY A 158 5.91 -24.03 -11.80
C GLY A 158 5.53 -23.57 -10.40
N GLN A 159 5.97 -24.26 -9.35
CA GLN A 159 5.61 -23.91 -7.97
C GLN A 159 6.67 -23.06 -7.27
N TYR A 160 6.20 -22.16 -6.42
CA TYR A 160 7.03 -21.25 -5.65
C TYR A 160 7.90 -21.97 -4.63
N VAL A 161 9.18 -21.69 -4.67
CA VAL A 161 10.17 -22.11 -3.67
C VAL A 161 10.64 -20.87 -2.92
N PRO A 162 10.47 -20.78 -1.60
CA PRO A 162 10.92 -19.64 -0.81
C PRO A 162 12.44 -19.45 -0.89
N THR A 163 12.86 -18.21 -1.07
CA THR A 163 14.28 -17.80 -1.02
C THR A 163 14.66 -17.17 0.33
N ALA A 164 13.66 -16.83 1.15
CA ALA A 164 13.77 -16.28 2.49
C ALA A 164 12.47 -16.54 3.29
N VAL A 165 12.37 -16.01 4.51
CA VAL A 165 11.14 -16.09 5.32
C VAL A 165 9.97 -15.46 4.57
N MET A 166 8.86 -16.19 4.52
CA MET A 166 7.65 -15.81 3.80
C MET A 166 6.95 -14.61 4.44
N VAL A 167 6.23 -13.83 3.61
CA VAL A 167 5.38 -12.73 4.09
C VAL A 167 3.94 -12.88 3.60
N CYS A 168 2.99 -12.43 4.39
CA CYS A 168 1.56 -12.33 4.07
C CYS A 168 0.90 -13.65 3.63
N SER A 169 1.41 -14.81 4.06
CA SER A 169 0.83 -16.11 3.71
C SER A 169 -0.52 -16.38 4.40
N SER A 170 -0.84 -15.65 5.46
CA SER A 170 -2.15 -15.66 6.14
C SER A 170 -3.19 -14.74 5.47
N TRP A 171 -2.77 -13.82 4.61
CA TRP A 171 -3.65 -12.79 4.00
C TRP A 171 -4.78 -13.34 3.11
N PRO A 172 -4.69 -14.53 2.51
CA PRO A 172 -5.86 -15.18 1.87
C PRO A 172 -7.08 -15.37 2.79
N THR A 173 -6.88 -15.33 4.11
CA THR A 173 -7.95 -15.45 5.11
C THR A 173 -8.19 -14.14 5.87
N MET A 174 -7.49 -13.07 5.55
CA MET A 174 -7.71 -11.76 6.15
C MET A 174 -9.08 -11.21 5.76
N GLN A 175 -9.77 -10.59 6.73
CA GLN A 175 -11.01 -9.87 6.47
C GLN A 175 -10.73 -8.58 5.67
N PRO A 176 -11.21 -8.43 4.43
CA PRO A 176 -11.06 -7.20 3.67
C PRO A 176 -11.74 -6.00 4.32
N PHE A 177 -11.44 -4.80 3.84
CA PHE A 177 -12.09 -3.57 4.29
C PHE A 177 -13.39 -3.29 3.52
N ALA A 178 -13.44 -3.56 2.23
CA ALA A 178 -14.60 -3.32 1.38
C ALA A 178 -14.97 -4.50 0.47
N LEU A 179 -14.02 -5.36 0.09
CA LEU A 179 -14.30 -6.56 -0.68
C LEU A 179 -15.15 -7.53 0.13
N ALA A 180 -16.03 -8.29 -0.55
CA ALA A 180 -16.83 -9.33 0.11
C ALA A 180 -15.99 -10.55 0.53
N SER A 181 -14.87 -10.81 -0.16
CA SER A 181 -13.92 -11.86 0.18
C SER A 181 -12.56 -11.60 -0.50
N PRO A 182 -11.45 -12.15 0.02
CA PRO A 182 -10.14 -12.06 -0.63
C PRO A 182 -10.13 -12.56 -2.08
N SER A 183 -10.93 -13.56 -2.39
CA SER A 183 -11.01 -14.20 -3.71
C SER A 183 -11.98 -13.56 -4.69
N GLN A 184 -12.65 -12.46 -4.32
CA GLN A 184 -13.74 -11.87 -5.12
C GLN A 184 -13.33 -11.58 -6.58
N PHE A 185 -12.12 -11.10 -6.79
CA PHE A 185 -11.58 -10.75 -8.11
C PHE A 185 -10.40 -11.64 -8.52
N ARG A 186 -10.26 -12.84 -7.93
CA ARG A 186 -9.15 -13.73 -8.28
C ARG A 186 -9.07 -13.94 -9.79
N PRO A 187 -7.94 -13.59 -10.43
CA PRO A 187 -7.79 -13.74 -11.88
C PRO A 187 -7.71 -15.21 -12.30
N GLY A 188 -7.79 -15.48 -13.59
CA GLY A 188 -7.49 -16.80 -14.15
C GLY A 188 -6.04 -17.24 -13.85
N PRO A 189 -5.71 -18.53 -14.09
CA PRO A 189 -4.38 -19.08 -13.81
C PRO A 189 -3.29 -18.42 -14.67
N PRO A 190 -2.01 -18.47 -14.23
CA PRO A 190 -0.89 -18.09 -15.07
C PRO A 190 -0.81 -18.95 -16.34
N PRO A 191 -0.12 -18.48 -17.40
CA PRO A 191 0.06 -19.25 -18.62
C PRO A 191 0.70 -20.62 -18.37
N SER A 192 0.30 -21.62 -19.16
CA SER A 192 0.96 -22.92 -19.15
C SER A 192 2.45 -22.78 -19.43
N LEU A 193 3.30 -23.52 -18.72
CA LEU A 193 4.75 -23.53 -18.93
C LEU A 193 5.15 -23.97 -20.36
N LYS A 194 4.26 -24.71 -21.04
CA LYS A 194 4.46 -25.15 -22.43
C LYS A 194 3.97 -24.14 -23.47
N SER A 195 3.37 -23.03 -23.06
CA SER A 195 2.82 -22.03 -23.97
C SER A 195 3.89 -21.13 -24.57
N ARG A 196 3.57 -20.54 -25.74
CA ARG A 196 4.40 -19.50 -26.36
C ARG A 196 4.45 -18.23 -25.49
N GLU A 197 3.33 -17.86 -24.83
CA GLU A 197 3.27 -16.68 -23.97
C GLU A 197 4.27 -16.82 -22.82
N TRP A 198 4.29 -17.99 -22.15
CA TRP A 198 5.30 -18.27 -21.12
C TRP A 198 6.72 -18.10 -21.67
N ALA A 199 7.05 -18.69 -22.81
CA ALA A 199 8.40 -18.64 -23.36
C ALA A 199 8.85 -17.21 -23.69
N VAL A 200 7.95 -16.37 -24.23
CA VAL A 200 8.25 -14.97 -24.55
C VAL A 200 8.57 -14.20 -23.28
N ASP A 201 7.71 -14.27 -22.26
CA ASP A 201 7.87 -13.51 -21.02
C ASP A 201 9.05 -14.06 -20.18
N TYR A 202 9.31 -15.37 -20.23
CA TYR A 202 10.49 -15.98 -19.63
C TYR A 202 11.78 -15.43 -20.24
N ASN A 203 11.89 -15.37 -21.58
CA ASN A 203 13.08 -14.89 -22.25
C ASN A 203 13.28 -13.38 -22.05
N GLU A 204 12.19 -12.59 -22.02
CA GLU A 204 12.25 -11.17 -21.70
C GLU A 204 12.90 -10.94 -20.33
N ILE A 205 12.41 -11.62 -19.30
CA ILE A 205 12.94 -11.41 -17.95
C ILE A 205 14.30 -12.04 -17.73
N LYS A 206 14.61 -13.17 -18.40
CA LYS A 206 15.94 -13.77 -18.38
C LYS A 206 16.99 -12.79 -18.88
N GLU A 207 16.68 -12.05 -19.95
CA GLU A 207 17.58 -11.09 -20.58
C GLU A 207 17.64 -9.77 -19.81
N LEU A 208 16.48 -9.14 -19.55
CA LEU A 208 16.41 -7.79 -18.96
C LEU A 208 16.51 -7.79 -17.43
N GLY A 209 16.04 -8.83 -16.75
CA GLY A 209 16.00 -8.93 -15.31
C GLY A 209 17.29 -9.40 -14.64
N SER A 210 18.25 -9.91 -15.42
CA SER A 210 19.53 -10.43 -14.91
C SER A 210 20.36 -9.35 -14.21
N LYS A 211 21.00 -9.72 -13.09
CA LYS A 211 21.98 -8.87 -12.40
C LYS A 211 23.12 -8.41 -13.32
N THR A 212 23.51 -9.25 -14.25
CA THR A 212 24.59 -9.01 -15.21
C THR A 212 24.06 -8.70 -16.61
N SER A 213 22.81 -8.22 -16.73
CA SER A 213 22.22 -7.88 -18.04
C SER A 213 23.03 -6.84 -18.78
N THR A 214 23.37 -7.15 -20.04
CA THR A 214 24.00 -6.22 -21.00
C THR A 214 22.97 -5.55 -21.92
N ARG A 215 21.69 -5.95 -21.81
CA ARG A 215 20.58 -5.43 -22.63
C ARG A 215 19.79 -4.34 -21.89
N ARG A 216 19.79 -4.38 -20.56
CA ARG A 216 19.13 -3.36 -19.73
C ARG A 216 19.99 -2.10 -19.69
N SER A 217 19.38 -0.94 -20.01
CA SER A 217 20.05 0.35 -19.93
C SER A 217 20.32 0.81 -18.48
N ALA A 218 21.17 1.83 -18.33
CA ALA A 218 21.41 2.46 -17.04
C ALA A 218 20.14 3.07 -16.44
N GLN A 219 19.32 3.74 -17.26
CA GLN A 219 18.03 4.31 -16.85
C GLN A 219 17.05 3.21 -16.42
N GLN A 220 16.93 2.11 -17.17
CA GLN A 220 16.09 0.99 -16.75
C GLN A 220 16.55 0.37 -15.43
N THR A 221 17.86 0.35 -15.17
CA THR A 221 18.43 -0.13 -13.91
C THR A 221 18.10 0.84 -12.77
N GLU A 222 18.17 2.14 -12.99
CA GLU A 222 17.77 3.16 -12.03
C GLU A 222 16.30 3.05 -11.68
N THR A 223 15.41 2.99 -12.69
CA THR A 223 13.96 2.80 -12.51
C THR A 223 13.64 1.51 -11.76
N ALA A 224 14.32 0.40 -12.10
CA ALA A 224 14.13 -0.85 -11.38
C ALA A 224 14.50 -0.73 -9.89
N ARG A 225 15.56 -0.03 -9.56
CA ARG A 225 15.97 0.26 -8.16
C ARG A 225 15.02 1.22 -7.48
N PHE A 226 14.55 2.26 -8.17
CA PHE A 226 13.58 3.21 -7.65
C PHE A 226 12.34 2.50 -7.10
N TRP A 227 11.82 1.50 -7.82
CA TRP A 227 10.63 0.73 -7.46
C TRP A 227 10.92 -0.51 -6.58
N LEU A 228 12.05 -0.53 -5.85
CA LEU A 228 12.26 -1.52 -4.77
C LEU A 228 11.54 -1.15 -3.47
N MET A 229 11.16 0.12 -3.30
CA MET A 229 10.36 0.56 -2.16
C MET A 229 9.00 -0.11 -2.12
N VAL A 230 8.48 -0.31 -0.91
CA VAL A 230 7.21 -1.02 -0.63
C VAL A 230 6.40 -0.30 0.44
N GLY A 231 5.10 -0.58 0.51
CA GLY A 231 4.20 -0.04 1.52
C GLY A 231 3.78 1.41 1.25
N PRO A 232 3.24 2.12 2.26
CA PRO A 232 2.63 3.44 2.09
C PRO A 232 3.55 4.48 1.47
N GLN A 233 4.86 4.40 1.72
CA GLN A 233 5.85 5.31 1.15
C GLN A 233 5.91 5.29 -0.38
N ALA A 234 5.43 4.22 -1.02
CA ALA A 234 5.47 4.06 -2.46
C ALA A 234 4.32 4.80 -3.19
N TYR A 235 3.20 5.05 -2.52
CA TYR A 235 2.00 5.56 -3.20
C TYR A 235 1.32 6.73 -2.46
N HIS A 236 1.26 6.74 -1.14
CA HIS A 236 0.59 7.79 -0.35
C HIS A 236 1.13 9.21 -0.61
N PRO A 237 2.44 9.44 -0.85
CA PRO A 237 2.92 10.78 -1.21
C PRO A 237 2.24 11.36 -2.46
N LEU A 238 1.86 10.54 -3.44
CA LEU A 238 1.14 10.99 -4.64
C LEU A 238 -0.29 11.43 -4.29
N ALA A 239 -0.96 10.71 -3.42
CA ALA A 239 -2.30 11.05 -2.95
C ALA A 239 -2.29 12.37 -2.15
N ARG A 240 -1.35 12.54 -1.22
CA ARG A 240 -1.19 13.79 -0.45
C ARG A 240 -0.89 14.99 -1.35
N GLN A 241 -0.02 14.84 -2.37
CA GLN A 241 0.23 15.91 -3.34
C GLN A 241 -1.05 16.30 -4.07
N LEU A 242 -1.85 15.33 -4.49
CA LEU A 242 -3.08 15.60 -5.21
C LEU A 242 -4.14 16.26 -4.32
N VAL A 243 -4.26 15.89 -3.04
CA VAL A 243 -5.12 16.58 -2.06
C VAL A 243 -4.73 18.05 -1.96
N ALA A 244 -3.44 18.35 -1.81
CA ALA A 244 -2.95 19.73 -1.70
C ALA A 244 -3.21 20.54 -2.99
N GLU A 245 -2.93 19.97 -4.16
CA GLU A 245 -3.17 20.61 -5.47
C GLU A 245 -4.65 20.87 -5.77
N ARG A 246 -5.53 20.02 -5.25
CA ARG A 246 -6.99 20.17 -5.42
C ARG A 246 -7.65 21.03 -4.36
N HIS A 247 -6.93 21.46 -3.33
CA HIS A 247 -7.45 22.28 -2.22
C HIS A 247 -8.75 21.70 -1.63
N LEU A 248 -8.74 20.41 -1.33
CA LEU A 248 -9.92 19.72 -0.81
C LEU A 248 -10.32 20.28 0.57
N SER A 249 -11.62 20.24 0.91
CA SER A 249 -12.05 20.44 2.30
C SER A 249 -11.51 19.33 3.19
N LEU A 250 -11.43 19.55 4.51
CA LEU A 250 -10.90 18.55 5.45
C LEU A 250 -11.65 17.23 5.35
N LEU A 251 -12.98 17.25 5.26
CA LEU A 251 -13.77 16.02 5.09
C LEU A 251 -13.52 15.35 3.74
N ASP A 252 -13.39 16.11 2.65
CA ASP A 252 -13.12 15.54 1.34
C ASP A 252 -11.70 14.95 1.27
N SER A 253 -10.72 15.59 1.93
CA SER A 253 -9.37 15.06 2.13
C SER A 253 -9.41 13.75 2.92
N ALA A 254 -10.11 13.72 4.05
CA ALA A 254 -10.25 12.52 4.89
C ALA A 254 -10.90 11.37 4.12
N ARG A 255 -11.97 11.66 3.37
CA ARG A 255 -12.62 10.66 2.52
C ARG A 255 -11.69 10.13 1.44
N PHE A 256 -10.97 11.02 0.75
CA PHE A 256 -10.08 10.63 -0.34
C PHE A 256 -8.91 9.78 0.15
N MET A 257 -8.23 10.20 1.23
CA MET A 257 -7.12 9.44 1.81
C MET A 257 -7.59 8.09 2.36
N ALA A 258 -8.72 8.03 3.07
CA ALA A 258 -9.29 6.77 3.54
C ALA A 258 -9.68 5.83 2.38
N LEU A 259 -10.29 6.38 1.30
CA LEU A 259 -10.61 5.60 0.11
C LEU A 259 -9.34 5.04 -0.56
N PHE A 260 -8.29 5.85 -0.63
CA PHE A 260 -6.99 5.47 -1.18
C PHE A 260 -6.36 4.33 -0.38
N ALA A 261 -6.21 4.49 0.93
CA ALA A 261 -5.62 3.51 1.83
C ALA A 261 -6.39 2.18 1.86
N VAL A 262 -7.73 2.23 1.94
CA VAL A 262 -8.59 1.03 1.88
C VAL A 262 -8.42 0.30 0.55
N THR A 263 -8.41 1.05 -0.56
CA THR A 263 -8.26 0.47 -1.90
C THR A 263 -6.92 -0.25 -2.05
N LEU A 264 -5.81 0.33 -1.57
CA LEU A 264 -4.51 -0.31 -1.63
C LEU A 264 -4.43 -1.54 -0.70
N THR A 265 -5.04 -1.46 0.49
CA THR A 265 -5.08 -2.60 1.41
C THR A 265 -5.88 -3.76 0.83
N ASP A 266 -7.07 -3.51 0.28
CA ASP A 266 -7.89 -4.55 -0.34
C ASP A 266 -7.24 -5.10 -1.62
N ALA A 267 -6.48 -4.27 -2.35
CA ALA A 267 -5.64 -4.74 -3.44
C ALA A 267 -4.54 -5.72 -2.96
N TYR A 268 -3.92 -5.46 -1.81
CA TYR A 268 -3.00 -6.43 -1.19
C TYR A 268 -3.71 -7.72 -0.78
N VAL A 269 -4.89 -7.64 -0.17
CA VAL A 269 -5.68 -8.83 0.18
C VAL A 269 -5.97 -9.68 -1.06
N ALA A 270 -6.47 -9.06 -2.13
CA ALA A 270 -6.79 -9.75 -3.38
C ALA A 270 -5.56 -10.35 -4.06
N VAL A 271 -4.42 -9.64 -4.07
CA VAL A 271 -3.21 -10.16 -4.70
C VAL A 271 -2.59 -11.31 -3.91
N PHE A 272 -2.61 -11.25 -2.56
CA PHE A 272 -2.08 -12.34 -1.75
C PHE A 272 -2.97 -13.57 -1.79
N ASP A 273 -4.30 -13.41 -1.87
CA ASP A 273 -5.19 -14.53 -2.17
C ASP A 273 -4.79 -15.25 -3.47
N ALA A 274 -4.66 -14.51 -4.57
CA ALA A 274 -4.27 -15.08 -5.85
C ALA A 274 -2.87 -15.72 -5.81
N LYS A 275 -1.89 -15.04 -5.17
CA LYS A 275 -0.52 -15.55 -5.05
C LYS A 275 -0.45 -16.89 -4.35
N TYR A 276 -1.08 -17.02 -3.20
CA TYR A 276 -1.07 -18.26 -2.41
C TYR A 276 -2.04 -19.32 -2.92
N HIS A 277 -3.00 -18.94 -3.79
CA HIS A 277 -3.82 -19.88 -4.54
C HIS A 277 -3.05 -20.55 -5.68
N TYR A 278 -2.30 -19.75 -6.49
CA TYR A 278 -1.57 -20.27 -7.64
C TYR A 278 -0.17 -20.76 -7.29
N GLU A 279 0.46 -20.22 -6.24
CA GLU A 279 1.80 -20.57 -5.78
C GLU A 279 2.84 -20.58 -6.90
N PHE A 280 2.75 -19.63 -7.84
CA PHE A 280 3.56 -19.64 -9.04
C PHE A 280 5.02 -19.26 -8.75
N TRP A 281 5.96 -19.95 -9.38
CA TRP A 281 7.39 -19.78 -9.15
C TRP A 281 7.97 -18.47 -9.64
N ARG A 282 8.99 -17.99 -8.94
CA ARG A 282 9.73 -16.77 -9.30
C ARG A 282 10.69 -17.02 -10.46
N PRO A 283 11.06 -15.96 -11.21
CA PRO A 283 12.02 -16.07 -12.31
C PRO A 283 13.33 -16.73 -11.94
N VAL A 284 13.86 -16.43 -10.74
CA VAL A 284 15.09 -17.06 -10.25
C VAL A 284 15.00 -18.57 -10.17
N THR A 285 13.87 -19.10 -9.72
CA THR A 285 13.64 -20.56 -9.66
C THR A 285 13.40 -21.13 -11.06
N ALA A 286 12.57 -20.48 -11.85
CA ALA A 286 12.21 -20.93 -13.20
C ALA A 286 13.42 -20.98 -14.15
N ILE A 287 14.25 -19.92 -14.14
CA ILE A 287 15.40 -19.82 -15.06
C ILE A 287 16.49 -20.80 -14.68
N ARG A 288 16.72 -21.01 -13.37
CA ARG A 288 17.71 -21.98 -12.90
C ARG A 288 17.29 -23.43 -13.12
N ASN A 289 16.02 -23.71 -13.38
CA ASN A 289 15.45 -25.06 -13.51
C ASN A 289 14.56 -25.18 -14.77
N ALA A 290 14.89 -24.46 -15.84
CA ALA A 290 14.06 -24.43 -17.06
C ALA A 290 14.04 -25.80 -17.79
N ASP A 291 15.00 -26.65 -17.56
CA ASP A 291 15.01 -28.03 -18.03
C ASP A 291 13.86 -28.90 -17.46
N LEU A 292 13.16 -28.42 -16.43
CA LEU A 292 12.02 -29.11 -15.82
C LEU A 292 10.65 -28.68 -16.38
N ASN A 293 10.57 -27.66 -17.25
CA ASN A 293 9.29 -27.11 -17.70
C ASN A 293 8.80 -27.68 -19.05
N ASP A 294 9.55 -28.57 -19.68
CA ASP A 294 9.26 -29.20 -20.99
C ASP A 294 8.97 -28.19 -22.11
N ASN A 295 9.56 -27.01 -22.08
CA ASN A 295 9.41 -25.99 -23.11
C ASN A 295 10.75 -25.74 -23.82
N PRO A 296 10.93 -26.21 -25.08
CA PRO A 296 12.20 -26.09 -25.77
C PRO A 296 12.61 -24.65 -26.11
N ALA A 297 11.69 -23.69 -25.96
CA ALA A 297 11.97 -22.26 -26.18
C ALA A 297 12.49 -21.54 -24.92
N THR A 298 12.66 -22.26 -23.81
CA THR A 298 13.20 -21.72 -22.54
C THR A 298 14.50 -22.44 -22.18
N GLU A 299 15.61 -21.73 -22.30
CA GLU A 299 16.92 -22.27 -21.98
C GLU A 299 17.29 -22.04 -20.53
N ARG A 300 17.80 -23.09 -19.85
CA ARG A 300 18.28 -23.04 -18.46
C ARG A 300 19.54 -22.18 -18.32
N ASP A 301 19.57 -21.37 -17.25
CA ASP A 301 20.79 -20.74 -16.73
C ASP A 301 20.89 -20.97 -15.23
N ALA A 302 21.72 -21.91 -14.83
CA ALA A 302 21.89 -22.31 -13.43
C ALA A 302 22.47 -21.19 -12.53
N THR A 303 23.12 -20.20 -13.14
CA THR A 303 23.81 -19.10 -12.44
C THR A 303 23.02 -17.82 -12.41
N TRP A 304 21.88 -17.77 -13.09
CA TRP A 304 21.06 -16.55 -13.21
C TRP A 304 20.67 -15.96 -11.85
N GLN A 305 20.80 -14.66 -11.74
CA GLN A 305 20.41 -13.90 -10.55
C GLN A 305 19.57 -12.67 -10.99
N PRO A 306 18.51 -12.33 -10.27
CA PRO A 306 17.80 -11.07 -10.46
C PRO A 306 18.68 -9.88 -10.07
N LEU A 307 18.26 -8.68 -10.47
CA LEU A 307 18.97 -7.42 -10.14
C LEU A 307 19.12 -7.23 -8.63
N ASP A 308 18.10 -7.58 -7.88
CA ASP A 308 18.04 -7.48 -6.41
C ASP A 308 17.34 -8.71 -5.80
N ASN A 309 17.20 -8.73 -4.48
CA ASN A 309 16.59 -9.85 -3.75
C ASN A 309 15.16 -10.12 -4.19
N THR A 310 14.86 -11.36 -4.51
CA THR A 310 13.53 -11.80 -4.89
C THR A 310 12.53 -11.60 -3.75
N PRO A 311 11.35 -10.97 -4.01
CA PRO A 311 10.32 -10.81 -2.99
C PRO A 311 9.84 -12.13 -2.39
N MET A 312 9.62 -12.13 -1.08
CA MET A 312 9.42 -13.32 -0.24
C MET A 312 7.96 -13.85 -0.27
N HIS A 313 7.40 -13.97 -1.46
CA HIS A 313 6.05 -14.50 -1.72
C HIS A 313 5.93 -15.00 -3.17
N PRO A 314 4.91 -15.83 -3.52
CA PRO A 314 4.72 -16.34 -4.87
C PRO A 314 4.67 -15.23 -5.93
N GLU A 315 5.00 -15.61 -7.18
CA GLU A 315 5.20 -14.66 -8.25
C GLU A 315 3.89 -14.00 -8.72
N TYR A 316 2.85 -14.77 -9.03
CA TYR A 316 1.67 -14.34 -9.79
C TYR A 316 0.45 -14.05 -8.92
N PRO A 317 -0.26 -12.93 -9.20
CA PRO A 317 0.12 -11.80 -10.06
C PRO A 317 1.03 -10.78 -9.36
N CYS A 318 1.53 -9.77 -10.09
CA CYS A 318 2.45 -8.74 -9.60
C CYS A 318 1.82 -7.83 -8.53
N ALA A 319 2.39 -7.79 -7.32
CA ALA A 319 1.88 -6.98 -6.22
C ALA A 319 2.04 -5.46 -6.44
N HIS A 320 3.21 -4.99 -6.90
CA HIS A 320 3.38 -3.57 -7.22
C HIS A 320 2.41 -3.10 -8.32
N CYS A 321 2.14 -3.98 -9.28
CA CYS A 321 1.28 -3.63 -10.41
C CYS A 321 -0.20 -3.55 -10.01
N ILE A 322 -0.66 -4.37 -9.06
CA ILE A 322 -2.03 -4.23 -8.54
C ILE A 322 -2.18 -2.92 -7.79
N LEU A 323 -1.17 -2.55 -6.99
CA LEU A 323 -1.20 -1.28 -6.24
C LEU A 323 -1.17 -0.06 -7.17
N SER A 324 -0.27 -0.03 -8.16
CA SER A 324 -0.22 1.08 -9.12
C SER A 324 -1.50 1.19 -9.96
N GLY A 325 -2.07 0.04 -10.35
CA GLY A 325 -3.36 0.01 -11.06
C GLY A 325 -4.53 0.49 -10.20
N ALA A 326 -4.53 0.16 -8.91
CA ALA A 326 -5.52 0.60 -7.94
C ALA A 326 -5.35 2.08 -7.60
N ALA A 327 -4.13 2.52 -7.30
CA ALA A 327 -3.80 3.91 -7.00
C ALA A 327 -4.23 4.83 -8.15
N ARG A 328 -3.94 4.46 -9.39
CA ARG A 328 -4.34 5.21 -10.57
C ARG A 328 -5.84 5.55 -10.57
N VAL A 329 -6.70 4.56 -10.37
CA VAL A 329 -8.17 4.77 -10.41
C VAL A 329 -8.62 5.76 -9.33
N VAL A 330 -8.07 5.65 -8.12
CA VAL A 330 -8.43 6.55 -7.02
C VAL A 330 -7.88 7.97 -7.29
N LEU A 331 -6.63 8.10 -7.76
CA LEU A 331 -6.07 9.41 -8.12
C LEU A 331 -6.88 10.08 -9.22
N GLU A 332 -7.26 9.36 -10.29
CA GLU A 332 -8.08 9.88 -11.39
C GLU A 332 -9.50 10.30 -10.95
N SER A 333 -10.01 9.79 -9.83
CA SER A 333 -11.35 10.11 -9.32
C SER A 333 -11.52 11.59 -8.91
N LEU A 334 -10.43 12.29 -8.63
CA LEU A 334 -10.45 13.75 -8.37
C LEU A 334 -10.48 14.62 -9.64
N GLY A 335 -10.61 13.99 -10.80
CA GLY A 335 -10.83 14.66 -12.08
C GLY A 335 -9.56 15.07 -12.83
N GLN A 336 -9.78 15.56 -14.04
CA GLN A 336 -8.75 16.03 -14.97
C GLN A 336 -8.75 17.55 -15.09
N PRO A 337 -7.66 18.23 -15.52
CA PRO A 337 -6.37 17.62 -15.86
C PRO A 337 -5.61 17.12 -14.61
N MET A 338 -4.80 16.06 -14.78
CA MET A 338 -3.92 15.59 -13.71
C MET A 338 -2.72 16.53 -13.56
N PRO A 339 -2.40 17.03 -12.36
CA PRO A 339 -1.18 17.78 -12.13
C PRO A 339 0.05 16.86 -12.30
N GLU A 340 1.24 17.45 -12.47
CA GLU A 340 2.46 16.68 -12.39
C GLU A 340 2.68 16.18 -10.95
N LEU A 341 2.63 14.87 -10.77
CA LEU A 341 2.94 14.21 -9.50
C LEU A 341 4.40 13.79 -9.48
N SER A 342 5.04 13.84 -8.33
CA SER A 342 6.44 13.47 -8.17
C SER A 342 6.66 12.56 -6.97
N LEU A 343 7.68 11.70 -7.05
CA LEU A 343 8.03 10.78 -5.99
C LEU A 343 9.55 10.63 -5.91
N THR A 344 10.07 10.53 -4.70
CA THR A 344 11.44 10.11 -4.41
C THR A 344 11.44 8.71 -3.82
N SER A 345 12.56 7.99 -3.89
CA SER A 345 12.66 6.64 -3.37
C SER A 345 13.88 6.47 -2.47
N PRO A 346 13.73 5.91 -1.26
CA PRO A 346 14.86 5.59 -0.40
C PRO A 346 15.78 4.52 -1.01
N SER A 347 15.27 3.71 -1.94
CA SER A 347 16.06 2.70 -2.67
C SER A 347 16.83 3.25 -3.87
N ALA A 348 16.60 4.54 -4.23
CA ALA A 348 17.34 5.30 -5.24
C ALA A 348 17.58 6.74 -4.77
N PRO A 349 18.45 6.96 -3.78
CA PRO A 349 18.68 8.29 -3.19
C PRO A 349 19.07 9.33 -4.24
N GLY A 350 18.45 10.52 -4.18
CA GLY A 350 18.71 11.63 -5.10
C GLY A 350 17.97 11.53 -6.43
N VAL A 351 17.22 10.46 -6.68
CA VAL A 351 16.38 10.29 -7.88
C VAL A 351 14.95 10.73 -7.58
N THR A 352 14.36 11.52 -8.50
CA THR A 352 12.95 11.92 -8.45
C THR A 352 12.31 11.57 -9.78
N HIS A 353 11.24 10.77 -9.71
CA HIS A 353 10.40 10.47 -10.85
C HIS A 353 9.18 11.39 -10.89
N ARG A 354 8.65 11.68 -12.09
CA ARG A 354 7.55 12.63 -12.32
C ARG A 354 6.60 12.09 -13.36
N TRP A 355 5.30 12.28 -13.14
CA TRP A 355 4.24 11.84 -14.05
C TRP A 355 3.12 12.86 -14.11
N SER A 356 2.76 13.30 -15.32
CA SER A 356 1.52 14.03 -15.65
C SER A 356 0.49 13.13 -16.31
N ASN A 357 0.85 11.88 -16.58
CA ASN A 357 0.01 10.83 -17.15
C ASN A 357 0.14 9.55 -16.30
N LEU A 358 -0.97 9.06 -15.77
CA LEU A 358 -0.97 7.87 -14.93
C LEU A 358 -0.90 6.55 -15.72
N ASP A 359 -1.04 6.55 -17.05
CA ASP A 359 -0.68 5.41 -17.90
C ASP A 359 0.84 5.20 -17.87
N ASP A 360 1.62 6.28 -17.98
CA ASP A 360 3.08 6.22 -17.93
C ASP A 360 3.56 5.77 -16.53
N PHE A 361 2.92 6.27 -15.47
CA PHE A 361 3.17 5.82 -14.09
C PHE A 361 2.97 4.30 -13.94
N THR A 362 1.83 3.77 -14.35
CA THR A 362 1.56 2.32 -14.22
C THR A 362 2.45 1.47 -15.12
N ALA A 363 2.77 1.95 -16.33
CA ALA A 363 3.69 1.28 -17.25
C ALA A 363 5.12 1.24 -16.69
N GLU A 364 5.57 2.33 -16.07
CA GLU A 364 6.88 2.41 -15.43
C GLU A 364 7.01 1.40 -14.29
N VAL A 365 6.00 1.36 -13.38
CA VAL A 365 5.96 0.37 -12.29
C VAL A 365 6.04 -1.06 -12.86
N ALA A 366 5.23 -1.38 -13.88
CA ALA A 366 5.20 -2.71 -14.48
C ALA A 366 6.56 -3.09 -15.09
N ASN A 367 7.18 -2.19 -15.83
CA ASN A 367 8.49 -2.40 -16.45
C ASN A 367 9.61 -2.54 -15.41
N ALA A 368 9.59 -1.74 -14.35
CA ALA A 368 10.54 -1.83 -13.26
C ALA A 368 10.59 -3.23 -12.63
N ARG A 369 9.44 -3.91 -12.53
CA ARG A 369 9.38 -5.27 -11.95
C ARG A 369 10.02 -6.32 -12.87
N ILE A 370 9.93 -6.13 -14.18
CA ILE A 370 10.62 -6.99 -15.18
C ILE A 370 12.11 -6.74 -15.13
N TRP A 371 12.52 -5.48 -15.16
CA TRP A 371 13.93 -5.07 -15.12
C TRP A 371 14.62 -5.44 -13.79
N ALA A 372 13.87 -5.51 -12.70
CA ALA A 372 14.39 -6.04 -11.43
C ALA A 372 14.55 -7.57 -11.42
N GLY A 373 13.95 -8.29 -12.37
CA GLY A 373 14.01 -9.75 -12.44
C GLY A 373 13.00 -10.44 -11.53
N PHE A 374 11.87 -9.78 -11.20
CA PHE A 374 10.93 -10.26 -10.20
C PHE A 374 9.61 -10.79 -10.73
N HIS A 375 9.12 -10.22 -11.86
CA HIS A 375 7.80 -10.52 -12.41
C HIS A 375 7.82 -10.64 -13.93
N TYR A 376 7.07 -11.62 -14.44
CA TYR A 376 6.84 -11.80 -15.88
C TYR A 376 5.86 -10.76 -16.42
N ARG A 377 5.90 -10.50 -17.73
CA ARG A 377 5.02 -9.52 -18.40
C ARG A 377 3.53 -9.84 -18.22
N PHE A 378 3.12 -11.10 -18.37
CA PHE A 378 1.73 -11.50 -18.13
C PHE A 378 1.29 -11.18 -16.69
N SER A 379 2.17 -11.40 -15.73
CA SER A 379 1.92 -11.14 -14.30
C SER A 379 1.74 -9.64 -14.02
N THR A 380 2.52 -8.78 -14.68
CA THR A 380 2.37 -7.32 -14.52
C THR A 380 1.06 -6.83 -15.13
N ARG A 381 0.67 -7.32 -16.34
CA ARG A 381 -0.61 -6.98 -16.98
C ARG A 381 -1.80 -7.38 -16.11
N VAL A 382 -1.81 -8.62 -15.62
CA VAL A 382 -2.89 -9.14 -14.78
C VAL A 382 -2.96 -8.37 -13.46
N GLY A 383 -1.82 -8.07 -12.84
CA GLY A 383 -1.77 -7.27 -11.62
C GLY A 383 -2.41 -5.88 -11.81
N THR A 384 -2.00 -5.14 -12.83
CA THR A 384 -2.55 -3.80 -13.12
C THR A 384 -4.07 -3.85 -13.38
N ALA A 385 -4.54 -4.83 -14.16
CA ALA A 385 -5.97 -4.99 -14.44
C ALA A 385 -6.77 -5.34 -13.18
N LEU A 386 -6.24 -6.22 -12.33
CA LEU A 386 -6.86 -6.60 -11.06
C LEU A 386 -6.97 -5.40 -10.11
N GLY A 387 -5.92 -4.56 -10.04
CA GLY A 387 -5.94 -3.34 -9.23
C GLY A 387 -7.05 -2.38 -9.62
N ARG A 388 -7.26 -2.19 -10.93
CA ARG A 388 -8.37 -1.37 -11.42
C ARG A 388 -9.73 -1.92 -10.99
N GLN A 389 -9.97 -3.22 -11.11
CA GLN A 389 -11.24 -3.85 -10.71
C GLN A 389 -11.51 -3.68 -9.21
N VAL A 390 -10.48 -3.86 -8.37
CA VAL A 390 -10.59 -3.65 -6.92
C VAL A 390 -10.95 -2.19 -6.64
N ALA A 391 -10.23 -1.23 -7.24
CA ALA A 391 -10.45 0.19 -7.00
C ALA A 391 -11.84 0.68 -7.45
N GLU A 392 -12.29 0.27 -8.64
CA GLU A 392 -13.63 0.58 -9.16
C GLU A 392 -14.72 0.06 -8.21
N TYR A 393 -14.55 -1.15 -7.68
CA TYR A 393 -15.49 -1.73 -6.71
C TYR A 393 -15.50 -0.97 -5.39
N VAL A 394 -14.33 -0.72 -4.79
CA VAL A 394 -14.20 -0.03 -3.51
C VAL A 394 -14.78 1.38 -3.59
N ALA A 395 -14.42 2.14 -4.64
CA ALA A 395 -14.91 3.50 -4.86
C ALA A 395 -16.44 3.59 -4.99
N GLY A 396 -17.07 2.56 -5.54
CA GLY A 396 -18.54 2.48 -5.66
C GLY A 396 -19.26 1.93 -4.41
N ARG A 397 -18.53 1.47 -3.40
CA ARG A 397 -19.11 0.69 -2.29
C ARG A 397 -19.13 1.39 -0.95
N ILE A 398 -18.08 2.11 -0.58
CA ILE A 398 -17.92 2.71 0.74
C ILE A 398 -17.93 4.23 0.68
N MET A 399 -18.25 4.85 1.81
CA MET A 399 -18.20 6.31 2.01
C MET A 399 -18.94 7.11 0.92
N GLN A 400 -20.11 6.60 0.50
CA GLN A 400 -20.93 7.23 -0.54
C GLN A 400 -21.60 8.50 -0.02
N PRO A 401 -21.82 9.55 -0.86
CA PRO A 401 -22.55 10.74 -0.45
C PRO A 401 -23.94 10.39 0.08
N VAL A 402 -24.34 11.01 1.20
CA VAL A 402 -25.70 10.90 1.74
C VAL A 402 -26.67 11.57 0.78
N GLY A 403 -27.77 10.93 0.40
CA GLY A 403 -28.79 11.46 -0.53
C GLY A 403 -28.66 10.98 -1.98
N ARG A 404 -27.63 10.24 -2.36
CA ARG A 404 -27.65 9.43 -3.59
C ARG A 404 -28.40 8.13 -3.31
N THR A 405 -29.72 8.14 -3.48
CA THR A 405 -30.48 6.90 -3.70
C THR A 405 -29.87 6.22 -4.93
N ALA A 406 -29.37 5.02 -4.74
CA ALA A 406 -28.84 4.22 -5.83
C ALA A 406 -29.90 4.11 -6.93
N GLN A 407 -29.71 4.83 -8.03
CA GLN A 407 -30.34 4.44 -9.28
C GLN A 407 -29.69 3.10 -9.68
N ARG A 408 -30.40 2.01 -9.39
CA ARG A 408 -30.10 0.66 -9.86
C ARG A 408 -30.57 0.50 -11.30
#